data_99276687a94f2c9739c5989cfe70c0d2
#
_entry.id   99276687a94f2c9739c5989cfe70c0d2
#
_cell.length_a   1.000
_cell.length_b   1.000
_cell.length_c   1.000
_cell.angle_alpha   90.00
_cell.angle_beta   90.00
_cell.angle_gamma   90.00
#
_symmetry.space_group_name_H-M   'P 1'
#
loop_
_entity.id
_entity.type
_entity.pdbx_description
1 polymer ?
#
loop_
_entity_poly.entity_id
_entity_poly.type
_entity_poly.pdbx_seq_one_letter_code
_entity_poly.pdbx_strand_id
1 'polypeptide(L)'
;MNYEEAVAYIEETPKFTTKNKLEHTKECLRRLGNPQKQFQVVHVAGTNGKGSTCAFLTSVFREAGYSCGLFTSPHLVVINERFQINEKNIDNDTFLRAFEKVKKLADELVAEGSYHPTYFEFLFLMGMVIFADANVDYVILETGLGGRLDATTAVEEPSACVITSISFDHMQYLGNTIEAIAGEKAGIIVPGVPVIYDGNNPAAAGVIRARAQELGSPYFEVKREDTKIIRNTRAGIDFSYENEYYGNTVFTLPFIAEYQVMNSSLALKTIEVLKDQVKIPVEAVRKGLLETRWQGRMETVLPGVIVDGAHNEDGVEKFVETAVHFQKDYPLTLLFSAVDDKDYTDMIHTILGKISFHHVIVTQVGGYRKVPAEKLAEIFREKGCPTAEACEDVEEAFKKALAAKGEDGMLFCVGSLYLVGEIKTLILQGVGK
;
A
#
# COMPACT_ATOMS: atom_id res chain seq x y z
N MET A 1 -7.76 16.44 -24.95
CA MET A 1 -7.49 15.00 -24.70
C MET A 1 -8.69 14.41 -24.01
N ASN A 2 -9.03 13.15 -24.30
CA ASN A 2 -9.99 12.41 -23.50
C ASN A 2 -9.27 11.68 -22.35
N TYR A 3 -10.01 10.98 -21.49
CA TYR A 3 -9.47 10.30 -20.32
C TYR A 3 -8.48 9.20 -20.72
N GLU A 4 -8.81 8.38 -21.72
CA GLU A 4 -7.97 7.26 -22.18
C GLU A 4 -6.64 7.76 -22.78
N GLU A 5 -6.68 8.85 -23.53
CA GLU A 5 -5.47 9.50 -24.07
C GLU A 5 -4.59 10.08 -22.95
N ALA A 6 -5.20 10.65 -21.90
CA ALA A 6 -4.47 11.17 -20.74
C ALA A 6 -3.81 10.06 -19.91
N VAL A 7 -4.51 8.94 -19.71
CA VAL A 7 -3.94 7.76 -19.05
C VAL A 7 -2.78 7.19 -19.86
N ALA A 8 -2.96 7.02 -21.18
CA ALA A 8 -1.91 6.52 -22.07
C ALA A 8 -0.66 7.42 -22.02
N TYR A 9 -0.83 8.76 -22.07
CA TYR A 9 0.28 9.71 -21.94
C TYR A 9 1.08 9.51 -20.63
N ILE A 10 0.37 9.34 -19.51
CA ILE A 10 1.04 9.11 -18.21
C ILE A 10 1.77 7.76 -18.22
N GLU A 11 1.15 6.71 -18.75
CA GLU A 11 1.73 5.36 -18.76
C GLU A 11 2.96 5.23 -19.69
N GLU A 12 3.02 6.00 -20.75
CA GLU A 12 4.18 6.12 -21.64
C GLU A 12 5.32 6.92 -21.00
N THR A 13 5.04 7.74 -19.97
CA THR A 13 6.08 8.47 -19.24
C THR A 13 6.97 7.47 -18.51
N PRO A 14 8.32 7.58 -18.62
CA PRO A 14 9.23 6.62 -18.04
C PRO A 14 9.05 6.47 -16.52
N LYS A 15 8.84 5.22 -16.06
CA LYS A 15 8.61 4.87 -14.65
C LYS A 15 9.91 4.74 -13.85
N PHE A 16 10.95 4.22 -14.49
CA PHE A 16 12.26 3.94 -13.87
C PHE A 16 13.37 4.64 -14.68
N THR A 17 13.49 5.93 -14.49
CA THR A 17 14.60 6.73 -15.02
C THR A 17 15.46 7.24 -13.88
N THR A 18 16.54 7.94 -14.21
CA THR A 18 17.23 8.78 -13.23
C THR A 18 16.23 9.78 -12.67
N LYS A 19 15.92 9.66 -11.36
CA LYS A 19 14.99 10.57 -10.69
C LYS A 19 15.47 12.01 -10.84
N ASN A 20 14.56 12.92 -11.13
CA ASN A 20 14.82 14.33 -11.00
C ASN A 20 15.22 14.65 -9.55
N LYS A 21 16.00 15.69 -9.34
CA LYS A 21 16.28 16.15 -7.98
C LYS A 21 14.98 16.64 -7.34
N LEU A 22 14.87 16.49 -6.03
CA LEU A 22 13.68 16.92 -5.27
C LEU A 22 13.35 18.42 -5.48
N GLU A 23 14.38 19.24 -5.71
CA GLU A 23 14.25 20.66 -6.06
C GLU A 23 13.42 20.88 -7.34
N HIS A 24 13.49 19.96 -8.31
CA HIS A 24 12.67 20.01 -9.50
C HIS A 24 11.17 19.82 -9.17
N THR A 25 10.83 18.85 -8.32
CA THR A 25 9.45 18.64 -7.87
C THR A 25 8.95 19.84 -7.06
N LYS A 26 9.78 20.43 -6.20
CA LYS A 26 9.46 21.68 -5.47
C LYS A 26 9.22 22.85 -6.41
N GLU A 27 10.02 23.01 -7.46
CA GLU A 27 9.81 24.05 -8.47
C GLU A 27 8.49 23.82 -9.22
N CYS A 28 8.15 22.56 -9.56
CA CYS A 28 6.86 22.24 -10.16
C CYS A 28 5.69 22.64 -9.25
N LEU A 29 5.76 22.30 -7.95
CA LEU A 29 4.76 22.71 -6.96
C LEU A 29 4.64 24.24 -6.87
N ARG A 30 5.76 24.96 -6.84
CA ARG A 30 5.78 26.42 -6.81
C ARG A 30 5.08 27.03 -8.03
N ARG A 31 5.33 26.49 -9.23
CA ARG A 31 4.69 26.95 -10.49
C ARG A 31 3.19 26.62 -10.53
N LEU A 32 2.76 25.55 -9.85
CA LEU A 32 1.34 25.20 -9.66
C LEU A 32 0.66 26.02 -8.55
N GLY A 33 1.38 26.98 -7.94
CA GLY A 33 0.83 27.84 -6.88
C GLY A 33 0.90 27.24 -5.49
N ASN A 34 1.78 26.26 -5.25
CA ASN A 34 1.96 25.55 -3.98
C ASN A 34 0.66 24.91 -3.46
N PRO A 35 -0.01 24.06 -4.25
CA PRO A 35 -1.28 23.44 -3.84
C PRO A 35 -1.16 22.65 -2.53
N GLN A 36 0.01 22.03 -2.24
CA GLN A 36 0.30 21.28 -1.01
C GLN A 36 0.23 22.12 0.28
N LYS A 37 0.19 23.44 0.19
CA LYS A 37 0.08 24.33 1.36
C LYS A 37 -1.38 24.65 1.76
N GLN A 38 -2.36 24.13 1.01
CA GLN A 38 -3.78 24.41 1.25
C GLN A 38 -4.44 23.43 2.23
N PHE A 39 -3.75 22.35 2.61
CA PHE A 39 -4.26 21.30 3.49
C PHE A 39 -3.16 20.78 4.42
N GLN A 40 -3.54 20.11 5.49
CA GLN A 40 -2.60 19.43 6.37
C GLN A 40 -2.21 18.07 5.80
N VAL A 41 -0.96 17.60 6.01
CA VAL A 41 -0.46 16.35 5.46
C VAL A 41 0.02 15.40 6.53
N VAL A 42 -0.41 14.14 6.49
CA VAL A 42 0.24 13.02 7.20
C VAL A 42 1.01 12.21 6.15
N HIS A 43 2.33 12.19 6.26
CA HIS A 43 3.22 11.58 5.28
C HIS A 43 3.64 10.17 5.72
N VAL A 44 3.36 9.14 4.89
CA VAL A 44 3.51 7.74 5.26
C VAL A 44 4.52 7.03 4.36
N ALA A 45 5.60 6.51 4.96
CA ALA A 45 6.60 5.67 4.30
C ALA A 45 6.66 4.27 4.95
N GLY A 46 7.39 3.36 4.36
CA GLY A 46 7.58 1.99 4.86
C GLY A 46 7.80 0.99 3.74
N THR A 47 8.06 -0.27 4.08
CA THR A 47 8.10 -1.36 3.10
C THR A 47 6.68 -1.91 2.91
N ASN A 48 6.12 -2.52 3.91
CA ASN A 48 4.76 -3.06 3.91
C ASN A 48 3.87 -2.25 4.87
N GLY A 49 2.54 -2.28 4.66
CA GLY A 49 1.57 -1.64 5.55
C GLY A 49 1.26 -0.17 5.26
N LYS A 50 2.00 0.53 4.38
CA LYS A 50 1.75 1.95 4.05
C LYS A 50 0.29 2.23 3.71
N GLY A 51 -0.22 1.62 2.63
CA GLY A 51 -1.58 1.84 2.17
C GLY A 51 -2.64 1.47 3.20
N SER A 52 -2.44 0.39 3.99
CA SER A 52 -3.35 0.02 5.08
C SER A 52 -3.38 1.09 6.18
N THR A 53 -2.20 1.58 6.62
CA THR A 53 -2.11 2.67 7.61
C THR A 53 -2.76 3.95 7.08
N CYS A 54 -2.53 4.27 5.80
CA CYS A 54 -3.19 5.40 5.13
C CYS A 54 -4.72 5.24 5.14
N ALA A 55 -5.24 4.04 4.82
CA ALA A 55 -6.67 3.77 4.82
C ALA A 55 -7.28 3.93 6.21
N PHE A 56 -6.64 3.41 7.28
CA PHE A 56 -7.09 3.62 8.66
C PHE A 56 -7.14 5.09 9.02
N LEU A 57 -6.10 5.86 8.73
CA LEU A 57 -6.08 7.31 8.98
C LEU A 57 -7.20 8.01 8.22
N THR A 58 -7.34 7.76 6.91
CA THR A 58 -8.36 8.39 6.07
C THR A 58 -9.77 8.13 6.60
N SER A 59 -10.07 6.86 6.97
CA SER A 59 -11.38 6.48 7.50
C SER A 59 -11.67 7.17 8.83
N VAL A 60 -10.69 7.23 9.75
CA VAL A 60 -10.87 7.89 11.04
C VAL A 60 -11.04 9.40 10.89
N PHE A 61 -10.26 10.06 10.03
CA PHE A 61 -10.43 11.51 9.79
C PHE A 61 -11.81 11.82 9.20
N ARG A 62 -12.27 11.01 8.24
CA ARG A 62 -13.63 11.13 7.66
C ARG A 62 -14.72 10.95 8.74
N GLU A 63 -14.63 9.93 9.60
CA GLU A 63 -15.60 9.69 10.66
C GLU A 63 -15.59 10.81 11.72
N ALA A 64 -14.48 11.48 11.88
CA ALA A 64 -14.38 12.68 12.73
C ALA A 64 -14.97 13.95 12.06
N GLY A 65 -15.43 13.86 10.81
CA GLY A 65 -16.05 14.97 10.08
C GLY A 65 -15.09 15.82 9.26
N TYR A 66 -13.81 15.44 9.14
CA TYR A 66 -12.84 16.13 8.27
C TYR A 66 -12.93 15.63 6.82
N SER A 67 -12.80 16.56 5.89
CA SER A 67 -12.61 16.22 4.47
C SER A 67 -11.20 15.71 4.26
N CYS A 68 -11.04 14.50 3.73
CA CYS A 68 -9.75 13.83 3.66
C CYS A 68 -9.43 13.35 2.23
N GLY A 69 -8.28 13.78 1.71
CA GLY A 69 -7.66 13.25 0.50
C GLY A 69 -6.73 12.07 0.83
N LEU A 70 -6.69 11.07 -0.03
CA LEU A 70 -5.73 9.96 0.04
C LEU A 70 -4.99 9.86 -1.28
N PHE A 71 -3.65 9.97 -1.22
CA PHE A 71 -2.76 9.63 -2.32
C PHE A 71 -2.07 8.30 -2.02
N THR A 72 -2.20 7.32 -2.92
CA THR A 72 -1.68 5.96 -2.72
C THR A 72 -1.06 5.37 -3.99
N SER A 73 -0.24 4.33 -3.83
CA SER A 73 0.41 3.62 -4.93
C SER A 73 0.78 2.17 -4.59
N PRO A 74 0.73 1.25 -5.58
CA PRO A 74 0.13 1.43 -6.91
C PRO A 74 -1.41 1.36 -6.87
N HIS A 75 -2.08 1.61 -8.00
CA HIS A 75 -3.48 1.23 -8.21
C HIS A 75 -3.59 -0.26 -8.58
N LEU A 76 -4.76 -0.84 -8.39
CA LEU A 76 -5.04 -2.25 -8.74
C LEU A 76 -5.73 -2.37 -10.10
N VAL A 77 -6.80 -1.63 -10.34
CA VAL A 77 -7.64 -1.74 -11.54
C VAL A 77 -7.54 -0.47 -12.38
N VAL A 78 -7.81 0.70 -11.79
CA VAL A 78 -7.83 1.98 -12.51
C VAL A 78 -6.95 3.03 -11.84
N ILE A 79 -6.31 3.86 -12.65
CA ILE A 79 -5.36 4.89 -12.18
C ILE A 79 -5.98 5.88 -11.19
N ASN A 80 -7.31 6.11 -11.26
CA ASN A 80 -8.05 6.99 -10.37
C ASN A 80 -8.01 6.54 -8.90
N GLU A 81 -7.77 5.24 -8.64
CA GLU A 81 -7.60 4.70 -7.27
C GLU A 81 -6.49 5.39 -6.48
N ARG A 82 -5.51 5.97 -7.19
CA ARG A 82 -4.41 6.70 -6.56
C ARG A 82 -4.83 8.01 -5.89
N PHE A 83 -6.02 8.49 -6.22
CA PHE A 83 -6.56 9.76 -5.77
C PHE A 83 -7.97 9.54 -5.21
N GLN A 84 -8.08 9.53 -3.90
CA GLN A 84 -9.39 9.39 -3.26
C GLN A 84 -9.71 10.64 -2.45
N ILE A 85 -10.98 11.01 -2.43
CA ILE A 85 -11.54 12.04 -1.57
C ILE A 85 -12.64 11.40 -0.74
N ASN A 86 -12.50 11.42 0.58
CA ASN A 86 -13.43 10.77 1.52
C ASN A 86 -13.69 9.31 1.14
N GLU A 87 -12.62 8.54 0.86
CA GLU A 87 -12.61 7.12 0.47
C GLU A 87 -13.30 6.79 -0.87
N LYS A 88 -13.55 7.79 -1.70
CA LYS A 88 -14.08 7.61 -3.05
C LYS A 88 -13.03 7.99 -4.08
N ASN A 89 -12.83 7.14 -5.06
CA ASN A 89 -12.00 7.47 -6.21
C ASN A 89 -12.54 8.72 -6.91
N ILE A 90 -11.65 9.58 -7.39
CA ILE A 90 -12.05 10.73 -8.21
C ILE A 90 -12.69 10.26 -9.53
N ASP A 91 -13.55 11.09 -10.10
CA ASP A 91 -14.11 10.87 -11.42
C ASP A 91 -13.12 11.24 -12.55
N ASN A 92 -13.44 10.84 -13.78
CA ASN A 92 -12.60 11.08 -14.95
C ASN A 92 -12.48 12.57 -15.30
N ASP A 93 -13.49 13.38 -15.03
CA ASP A 93 -13.46 14.82 -15.30
C ASP A 93 -12.48 15.52 -14.33
N THR A 94 -12.49 15.14 -13.06
CA THR A 94 -11.53 15.64 -12.07
C THR A 94 -10.10 15.22 -12.43
N PHE A 95 -9.91 13.99 -12.87
CA PHE A 95 -8.63 13.49 -13.36
C PHE A 95 -8.13 14.33 -14.56
N LEU A 96 -8.97 14.56 -15.56
CA LEU A 96 -8.63 15.34 -16.76
C LEU A 96 -8.25 16.78 -16.42
N ARG A 97 -9.01 17.45 -15.56
CA ARG A 97 -8.69 18.83 -15.16
C ARG A 97 -7.31 18.94 -14.53
N ALA A 98 -6.97 18.02 -13.63
CA ALA A 98 -5.66 17.99 -13.00
C ALA A 98 -4.56 17.61 -14.00
N PHE A 99 -4.81 16.63 -14.87
CA PHE A 99 -3.90 16.23 -15.93
C PHE A 99 -3.56 17.41 -16.84
N GLU A 100 -4.53 18.17 -17.32
CA GLU A 100 -4.31 19.32 -18.20
C GLU A 100 -3.45 20.41 -17.55
N LYS A 101 -3.68 20.69 -16.25
CA LYS A 101 -2.85 21.64 -15.49
C LYS A 101 -1.39 21.18 -15.40
N VAL A 102 -1.16 19.92 -15.05
CA VAL A 102 0.20 19.38 -14.88
C VAL A 102 0.89 19.19 -16.23
N LYS A 103 0.15 18.75 -17.25
CA LYS A 103 0.69 18.63 -18.61
C LYS A 103 1.15 19.98 -19.17
N LYS A 104 0.35 21.02 -18.99
CA LYS A 104 0.74 22.38 -19.40
C LYS A 104 2.04 22.82 -18.74
N LEU A 105 2.19 22.58 -17.43
CA LEU A 105 3.44 22.85 -16.72
C LEU A 105 4.61 22.03 -17.29
N ALA A 106 4.41 20.72 -17.54
CA ALA A 106 5.44 19.86 -18.10
C ALA A 106 5.91 20.33 -19.48
N ASP A 107 4.96 20.73 -20.35
CA ASP A 107 5.27 21.27 -21.68
C ASP A 107 6.08 22.59 -21.57
N GLU A 108 5.72 23.48 -20.64
CA GLU A 108 6.46 24.72 -20.37
C GLU A 108 7.89 24.44 -19.89
N LEU A 109 8.08 23.51 -18.94
CA LEU A 109 9.40 23.12 -18.46
C LEU A 109 10.30 22.57 -19.58
N VAL A 110 9.76 21.70 -20.42
CA VAL A 110 10.50 21.15 -21.57
C VAL A 110 10.86 22.24 -22.57
N ALA A 111 9.93 23.17 -22.87
CA ALA A 111 10.22 24.31 -23.75
C ALA A 111 11.31 25.24 -23.21
N GLU A 112 11.46 25.35 -21.90
CA GLU A 112 12.54 26.09 -21.23
C GLU A 112 13.87 25.30 -21.12
N GLY A 113 13.93 24.06 -21.63
CA GLY A 113 15.09 23.19 -21.56
C GLY A 113 15.28 22.47 -20.22
N SER A 114 14.23 22.43 -19.40
CA SER A 114 14.20 21.65 -18.15
C SER A 114 13.66 20.23 -18.39
N TYR A 115 13.58 19.42 -17.33
CA TYR A 115 13.15 18.03 -17.41
C TYR A 115 11.65 17.89 -17.29
N HIS A 116 11.08 16.94 -18.04
CA HIS A 116 9.72 16.47 -17.84
C HIS A 116 9.59 15.75 -16.51
N PRO A 117 8.52 15.96 -15.71
CA PRO A 117 8.27 15.12 -14.53
C PRO A 117 8.21 13.64 -14.88
N THR A 118 8.82 12.78 -14.07
CA THR A 118 8.71 11.33 -14.22
C THR A 118 7.28 10.86 -13.97
N TYR A 119 6.96 9.61 -14.32
CA TYR A 119 5.64 9.01 -14.10
C TYR A 119 5.07 9.29 -12.69
N PHE A 120 5.87 9.02 -11.65
CA PHE A 120 5.40 9.19 -10.28
C PHE A 120 5.32 10.67 -9.86
N GLU A 121 6.30 11.49 -10.27
CA GLU A 121 6.25 12.94 -10.04
C GLU A 121 5.03 13.58 -10.67
N PHE A 122 4.68 13.18 -11.90
CA PHE A 122 3.50 13.68 -12.60
C PHE A 122 2.21 13.36 -11.82
N LEU A 123 2.06 12.10 -11.39
CA LEU A 123 0.90 11.67 -10.59
C LEU A 123 0.85 12.38 -9.24
N PHE A 124 1.98 12.54 -8.55
CA PHE A 124 2.05 13.27 -7.30
C PHE A 124 1.58 14.73 -7.48
N LEU A 125 2.06 15.42 -8.51
CA LEU A 125 1.66 16.79 -8.83
C LEU A 125 0.15 16.88 -9.12
N MET A 126 -0.41 15.93 -9.88
CA MET A 126 -1.85 15.82 -10.08
C MET A 126 -2.60 15.68 -8.75
N GLY A 127 -2.13 14.80 -7.85
CA GLY A 127 -2.73 14.61 -6.54
C GLY A 127 -2.80 15.91 -5.74
N MET A 128 -1.71 16.67 -5.71
CA MET A 128 -1.68 17.95 -5.00
C MET A 128 -2.70 18.97 -5.57
N VAL A 129 -2.81 19.04 -6.90
CA VAL A 129 -3.82 19.88 -7.57
C VAL A 129 -5.24 19.41 -7.26
N ILE A 130 -5.52 18.10 -7.34
CA ILE A 130 -6.84 17.51 -7.07
C ILE A 130 -7.31 17.85 -5.66
N PHE A 131 -6.45 17.64 -4.67
CA PHE A 131 -6.82 17.84 -3.26
C PHE A 131 -6.99 19.32 -2.91
N ALA A 132 -6.18 20.21 -3.50
CA ALA A 132 -6.35 21.65 -3.36
C ALA A 132 -7.65 22.14 -4.00
N ASP A 133 -7.96 21.71 -5.23
CA ASP A 133 -9.20 22.07 -5.93
C ASP A 133 -10.45 21.55 -5.17
N ALA A 134 -10.33 20.44 -4.45
CA ALA A 134 -11.39 19.86 -3.63
C ALA A 134 -11.51 20.49 -2.22
N ASN A 135 -10.59 21.39 -1.84
CA ASN A 135 -10.53 22.03 -0.52
C ASN A 135 -10.61 21.03 0.64
N VAL A 136 -9.81 19.95 0.58
CA VAL A 136 -9.76 18.97 1.67
C VAL A 136 -9.03 19.56 2.90
N ASP A 137 -9.41 19.12 4.10
CA ASP A 137 -8.76 19.54 5.34
C ASP A 137 -7.42 18.83 5.54
N TYR A 138 -7.38 17.53 5.24
CA TYR A 138 -6.22 16.66 5.41
C TYR A 138 -5.92 15.85 4.15
N VAL A 139 -4.64 15.59 3.92
CA VAL A 139 -4.18 14.61 2.93
C VAL A 139 -3.33 13.56 3.61
N ILE A 140 -3.70 12.30 3.46
CA ILE A 140 -2.87 11.16 3.82
C ILE A 140 -2.06 10.79 2.59
N LEU A 141 -0.74 10.92 2.69
CA LEU A 141 0.18 10.90 1.56
C LEU A 141 1.11 9.69 1.65
N GLU A 142 0.91 8.68 0.81
CA GLU A 142 1.76 7.50 0.73
C GLU A 142 2.97 7.76 -0.18
N THR A 143 4.19 7.40 0.28
CA THR A 143 5.39 7.41 -0.58
C THR A 143 5.32 6.33 -1.67
N GLY A 144 5.88 6.63 -2.84
CA GLY A 144 5.98 5.63 -3.90
C GLY A 144 7.11 4.63 -3.66
N LEU A 145 8.33 5.13 -3.46
CA LEU A 145 9.53 4.30 -3.29
C LEU A 145 10.57 4.99 -2.41
N GLY A 146 10.95 4.32 -1.33
CA GLY A 146 11.94 4.85 -0.39
C GLY A 146 11.35 5.94 0.49
N GLY A 147 11.85 7.13 0.40
CA GLY A 147 11.43 8.32 1.14
C GLY A 147 12.28 9.53 0.77
N ARG A 148 13.59 9.50 1.08
CA ARG A 148 14.53 10.64 0.92
C ARG A 148 14.47 11.33 -0.44
N LEU A 149 14.33 10.58 -1.52
CA LEU A 149 14.25 11.07 -2.91
C LEU A 149 12.88 10.83 -3.54
N ASP A 150 11.86 10.51 -2.74
CA ASP A 150 10.50 10.35 -3.24
C ASP A 150 9.87 11.71 -3.53
N ALA A 151 9.09 11.81 -4.61
CA ALA A 151 8.43 13.07 -4.98
C ALA A 151 7.55 13.64 -3.86
N THR A 152 6.94 12.76 -3.05
CA THR A 152 6.08 13.16 -1.93
C THR A 152 6.84 13.92 -0.83
N THR A 153 8.16 13.73 -0.74
CA THR A 153 9.02 14.46 0.21
C THR A 153 9.24 15.93 -0.19
N ALA A 154 8.73 16.36 -1.35
CA ALA A 154 8.63 17.77 -1.68
C ALA A 154 7.61 18.53 -0.79
N VAL A 155 6.76 17.84 -0.03
CA VAL A 155 5.94 18.44 1.04
C VAL A 155 6.83 18.69 2.25
N GLU A 156 7.13 19.97 2.50
CA GLU A 156 8.14 20.36 3.49
C GLU A 156 7.60 20.50 4.91
N GLU A 157 6.29 20.59 5.09
CA GLU A 157 5.64 20.87 6.39
C GLU A 157 4.49 19.88 6.65
N PRO A 158 4.76 18.56 6.73
CA PRO A 158 3.70 17.63 7.14
C PRO A 158 3.39 17.79 8.63
N SER A 159 2.15 17.50 9.03
CA SER A 159 1.73 17.50 10.45
C SER A 159 2.34 16.34 11.24
N ALA A 160 2.58 15.20 10.56
CA ALA A 160 3.27 14.04 11.11
C ALA A 160 3.89 13.19 9.98
N CYS A 161 4.98 12.50 10.31
CA CYS A 161 5.56 11.45 9.49
C CYS A 161 5.26 10.08 10.13
N VAL A 162 4.90 9.10 9.31
CA VAL A 162 4.64 7.72 9.78
C VAL A 162 5.53 6.76 8.99
N ILE A 163 6.25 5.88 9.70
CA ILE A 163 7.08 4.86 9.06
C ILE A 163 6.59 3.48 9.50
N THR A 164 5.99 2.76 8.56
CA THR A 164 5.46 1.41 8.77
C THR A 164 6.59 0.37 8.79
N SER A 165 6.30 -0.92 8.72
CA SER A 165 7.31 -1.97 8.79
C SER A 165 8.42 -1.78 7.75
N ILE A 166 9.64 -2.13 8.16
CA ILE A 166 10.84 -2.12 7.30
C ILE A 166 11.30 -3.57 7.11
N SER A 167 11.38 -3.97 5.85
CA SER A 167 11.87 -5.28 5.43
C SER A 167 12.62 -5.16 4.10
N PHE A 168 13.22 -6.24 3.63
CA PHE A 168 13.91 -6.27 2.34
C PHE A 168 12.91 -6.13 1.20
N ASP A 169 13.06 -5.08 0.42
CA ASP A 169 12.37 -4.84 -0.84
C ASP A 169 13.11 -3.78 -1.64
N HIS A 170 13.00 -3.83 -2.97
CA HIS A 170 13.65 -2.87 -3.87
C HIS A 170 15.14 -2.63 -3.59
N MET A 171 15.89 -3.70 -3.20
CA MET A 171 17.28 -3.61 -2.75
C MET A 171 18.21 -2.95 -3.78
N GLN A 172 17.92 -3.09 -5.05
CA GLN A 172 18.66 -2.42 -6.15
C GLN A 172 18.62 -0.88 -6.08
N TYR A 173 17.64 -0.30 -5.37
CA TYR A 173 17.45 1.16 -5.24
C TYR A 173 17.67 1.66 -3.82
N LEU A 174 17.34 0.87 -2.80
CA LEU A 174 17.31 1.30 -1.41
C LEU A 174 18.48 0.76 -0.58
N GLY A 175 19.31 -0.12 -1.19
CA GLY A 175 20.40 -0.79 -0.50
C GLY A 175 20.04 -2.20 -0.04
N ASN A 176 21.06 -2.93 0.41
CA ASN A 176 21.00 -4.36 0.70
C ASN A 176 21.06 -4.69 2.20
N THR A 177 20.80 -3.70 3.05
CA THR A 177 20.68 -3.88 4.51
C THR A 177 19.43 -3.19 5.04
N ILE A 178 18.90 -3.67 6.16
CA ILE A 178 17.75 -3.06 6.85
C ILE A 178 18.03 -1.61 7.21
N GLU A 179 19.25 -1.32 7.67
CA GLU A 179 19.68 0.03 8.04
C GLU A 179 19.68 0.99 6.84
N ALA A 180 20.15 0.53 5.67
CA ALA A 180 20.13 1.33 4.45
C ALA A 180 18.70 1.65 4.00
N ILE A 181 17.84 0.64 3.97
CA ILE A 181 16.42 0.78 3.62
C ILE A 181 15.70 1.71 4.61
N ALA A 182 15.98 1.54 5.92
CA ALA A 182 15.43 2.40 6.97
C ALA A 182 15.91 3.86 6.81
N GLY A 183 17.18 4.07 6.46
CA GLY A 183 17.76 5.39 6.18
C GLY A 183 17.05 6.12 5.02
N GLU A 184 16.79 5.40 3.91
CA GLU A 184 16.05 5.96 2.78
C GLU A 184 14.61 6.36 3.18
N LYS A 185 13.93 5.53 3.99
CA LYS A 185 12.57 5.82 4.44
C LYS A 185 12.53 6.90 5.53
N ALA A 186 13.50 6.93 6.43
CA ALA A 186 13.66 8.00 7.43
C ALA A 186 13.93 9.38 6.78
N GLY A 187 14.24 9.40 5.48
CA GLY A 187 14.37 10.64 4.71
C GLY A 187 13.09 11.47 4.60
N ILE A 188 11.91 10.93 4.98
CA ILE A 188 10.67 11.72 5.08
C ILE A 188 10.58 12.56 6.36
N ILE A 189 11.46 12.32 7.35
CA ILE A 189 11.43 13.03 8.63
C ILE A 189 11.88 14.48 8.41
N VAL A 190 11.05 15.40 8.83
CA VAL A 190 11.25 16.85 8.71
C VAL A 190 11.61 17.43 10.09
N PRO A 191 12.54 18.40 10.19
CA PRO A 191 12.92 18.99 11.46
C PRO A 191 11.75 19.48 12.31
N GLY A 192 11.66 19.05 13.57
CA GLY A 192 10.62 19.43 14.51
C GLY A 192 9.26 18.76 14.29
N VAL A 193 9.05 18.02 13.20
CA VAL A 193 7.80 17.29 12.91
C VAL A 193 7.82 15.94 13.63
N PRO A 194 6.74 15.52 14.31
CA PRO A 194 6.67 14.24 14.98
C PRO A 194 6.75 13.07 13.98
N VAL A 195 7.51 12.02 14.33
CA VAL A 195 7.56 10.76 13.59
C VAL A 195 7.06 9.59 14.44
N ILE A 196 6.12 8.83 13.90
CA ILE A 196 5.57 7.61 14.48
C ILE A 196 6.11 6.44 13.65
N TYR A 197 6.61 5.38 14.27
CA TYR A 197 7.23 4.30 13.51
C TYR A 197 7.05 2.92 14.16
N ASP A 198 7.08 1.89 13.30
CA ASP A 198 7.11 0.50 13.73
C ASP A 198 8.45 0.16 14.37
N GLY A 199 8.43 -0.18 15.65
CA GLY A 199 9.60 -0.50 16.47
C GLY A 199 9.95 -2.00 16.55
N ASN A 200 9.22 -2.87 15.81
CA ASN A 200 9.43 -4.32 15.92
C ASN A 200 10.75 -4.82 15.29
N ASN A 201 11.37 -4.03 14.41
CA ASN A 201 12.70 -4.30 13.89
C ASN A 201 13.72 -3.36 14.56
N PRO A 202 14.57 -3.87 15.50
CA PRO A 202 15.49 -3.01 16.25
C PRO A 202 16.52 -2.26 15.41
N ALA A 203 16.99 -2.86 14.30
CA ALA A 203 17.96 -2.24 13.39
C ALA A 203 17.32 -1.03 12.69
N ALA A 204 16.12 -1.19 12.14
CA ALA A 204 15.36 -0.11 11.52
C ALA A 204 14.99 0.98 12.53
N ALA A 205 14.47 0.59 13.71
CA ALA A 205 14.09 1.52 14.77
C ALA A 205 15.27 2.37 15.24
N GLY A 206 16.48 1.80 15.33
CA GLY A 206 17.70 2.51 15.69
C GLY A 206 18.03 3.62 14.69
N VAL A 207 17.93 3.35 13.39
CA VAL A 207 18.18 4.34 12.32
C VAL A 207 17.15 5.47 12.35
N ILE A 208 15.86 5.13 12.45
CA ILE A 208 14.77 6.12 12.47
C ILE A 208 14.90 7.03 13.69
N ARG A 209 15.18 6.46 14.87
CA ARG A 209 15.39 7.22 16.11
C ARG A 209 16.58 8.16 16.01
N ALA A 210 17.72 7.67 15.50
CA ALA A 210 18.91 8.49 15.30
C ALA A 210 18.63 9.67 14.37
N ARG A 211 17.91 9.43 13.26
CA ARG A 211 17.53 10.50 12.33
C ARG A 211 16.57 11.52 12.96
N ALA A 212 15.59 11.07 13.72
CA ALA A 212 14.68 11.97 14.43
C ALA A 212 15.43 12.86 15.44
N GLN A 213 16.36 12.26 16.20
CA GLN A 213 17.19 13.01 17.17
C GLN A 213 18.09 14.04 16.47
N GLU A 214 18.72 13.68 15.35
CA GLU A 214 19.52 14.60 14.53
C GLU A 214 18.72 15.83 14.11
N LEU A 215 17.44 15.64 13.75
CA LEU A 215 16.55 16.69 13.27
C LEU A 215 15.77 17.40 14.39
N GLY A 216 15.96 17.03 15.66
CA GLY A 216 15.20 17.56 16.77
C GLY A 216 13.70 17.25 16.68
N SER A 217 13.33 16.16 16.01
CA SER A 217 11.94 15.73 15.80
C SER A 217 11.47 14.86 16.96
N PRO A 218 10.28 15.08 17.53
CA PRO A 218 9.66 14.15 18.45
C PRO A 218 9.46 12.79 17.77
N TYR A 219 9.74 11.69 18.47
CA TYR A 219 9.60 10.36 17.91
C TYR A 219 8.84 9.41 18.83
N PHE A 220 8.01 8.56 18.23
CA PHE A 220 7.10 7.67 18.93
C PHE A 220 7.19 6.26 18.31
N GLU A 221 7.74 5.36 19.09
CA GLU A 221 7.86 3.95 18.73
C GLU A 221 6.55 3.22 19.04
N VAL A 222 6.08 2.39 18.13
CA VAL A 222 4.92 1.51 18.32
C VAL A 222 5.36 0.08 18.13
N LYS A 223 5.04 -0.79 19.09
CA LYS A 223 5.43 -2.20 19.08
C LYS A 223 4.22 -3.12 19.19
N ARG A 224 4.39 -4.37 18.77
CA ARG A 224 3.35 -5.38 18.88
C ARG A 224 2.95 -5.62 20.35
N GLU A 225 3.88 -5.47 21.29
CA GLU A 225 3.63 -5.61 22.73
C GLU A 225 2.71 -4.53 23.31
N ASP A 226 2.56 -3.37 22.61
CA ASP A 226 1.63 -2.31 23.00
C ASP A 226 0.16 -2.69 22.71
N THR A 227 -0.07 -3.83 22.06
CA THR A 227 -1.39 -4.30 21.66
C THR A 227 -1.70 -5.69 22.22
N LYS A 228 -2.98 -5.92 22.49
CA LYS A 228 -3.48 -7.24 22.88
C LYS A 228 -4.66 -7.63 22.00
N ILE A 229 -4.48 -8.68 21.21
CA ILE A 229 -5.58 -9.30 20.47
C ILE A 229 -6.49 -10.01 21.47
N ILE A 230 -7.76 -9.62 21.51
CA ILE A 230 -8.79 -10.17 22.38
C ILE A 230 -9.51 -11.31 21.67
N ARG A 231 -9.81 -11.11 20.38
CA ARG A 231 -10.50 -12.08 19.54
C ARG A 231 -10.06 -11.91 18.10
N ASN A 232 -9.75 -13.02 17.43
CA ASN A 232 -9.50 -13.07 15.99
C ASN A 232 -10.46 -14.08 15.37
N THR A 233 -11.27 -13.61 14.43
CA THR A 233 -12.28 -14.41 13.72
C THR A 233 -12.29 -14.06 12.24
N ARG A 234 -13.01 -14.85 11.44
CA ARG A 234 -13.24 -14.53 10.01
C ARG A 234 -14.04 -13.25 9.76
N ALA A 235 -14.72 -12.73 10.79
CA ALA A 235 -15.49 -11.48 10.71
C ALA A 235 -14.64 -10.24 11.06
N GLY A 236 -13.50 -10.45 11.72
CA GLY A 236 -12.62 -9.36 12.12
C GLY A 236 -11.82 -9.66 13.39
N ILE A 237 -11.04 -8.68 13.79
CA ILE A 237 -10.14 -8.74 14.94
C ILE A 237 -10.56 -7.70 15.97
N ASP A 238 -10.81 -8.14 17.21
CA ASP A 238 -10.95 -7.24 18.36
C ASP A 238 -9.62 -7.17 19.11
N PHE A 239 -9.16 -5.96 19.39
CA PHE A 239 -7.90 -5.73 20.10
C PHE A 239 -7.99 -4.50 21.00
N SER A 240 -7.10 -4.40 21.99
CA SER A 240 -6.84 -3.19 22.76
C SER A 240 -5.46 -2.65 22.44
N TYR A 241 -5.31 -1.33 22.51
CA TYR A 241 -4.04 -0.63 22.42
C TYR A 241 -3.77 0.05 23.76
N GLU A 242 -2.73 -0.42 24.45
CA GLU A 242 -2.44 0.02 25.83
C GLU A 242 -1.80 1.41 25.83
N ASN A 243 -2.60 2.44 26.09
CA ASN A 243 -2.12 3.77 26.38
C ASN A 243 -3.15 4.60 27.18
N GLU A 244 -2.69 5.71 27.78
CA GLU A 244 -3.55 6.58 28.60
C GLU A 244 -4.61 7.31 27.79
N TYR A 245 -4.36 7.63 26.52
CA TYR A 245 -5.26 8.40 25.67
C TYR A 245 -6.55 7.66 25.33
N TYR A 246 -6.43 6.36 25.05
CA TYR A 246 -7.57 5.50 24.71
C TYR A 246 -8.11 4.71 25.90
N GLY A 247 -7.36 4.62 26.99
CA GLY A 247 -7.74 3.85 28.18
C GLY A 247 -7.99 2.39 27.84
N ASN A 248 -9.11 1.83 28.34
CA ASN A 248 -9.50 0.44 28.14
C ASN A 248 -10.35 0.23 26.85
N THR A 249 -10.20 1.09 25.85
CA THR A 249 -11.00 0.98 24.61
C THR A 249 -10.65 -0.27 23.84
N VAL A 250 -11.67 -1.02 23.46
CA VAL A 250 -11.56 -2.14 22.51
C VAL A 250 -11.88 -1.63 21.12
N PHE A 251 -10.97 -1.90 20.18
CA PHE A 251 -11.12 -1.59 18.78
C PHE A 251 -11.42 -2.85 17.97
N THR A 252 -12.19 -2.72 16.91
CA THR A 252 -12.53 -3.81 15.99
C THR A 252 -12.05 -3.45 14.58
N LEU A 253 -11.34 -4.38 13.94
CA LEU A 253 -10.92 -4.27 12.55
C LEU A 253 -11.73 -5.23 11.68
N PRO A 254 -12.19 -4.82 10.51
CA PRO A 254 -12.91 -5.70 9.56
C PRO A 254 -11.92 -6.49 8.68
N PHE A 255 -10.81 -6.92 9.26
CA PHE A 255 -9.73 -7.65 8.60
C PHE A 255 -9.45 -8.94 9.36
N ILE A 256 -8.98 -9.97 8.65
CA ILE A 256 -8.66 -11.28 9.23
C ILE A 256 -7.16 -11.45 9.53
N ALA A 257 -6.32 -10.59 8.98
CA ALA A 257 -4.87 -10.67 9.08
C ALA A 257 -4.35 -9.85 10.28
N GLU A 258 -3.62 -10.50 11.18
CA GLU A 258 -3.14 -9.89 12.43
C GLU A 258 -2.16 -8.72 12.22
N TYR A 259 -1.45 -8.68 11.08
CA TYR A 259 -0.57 -7.55 10.76
C TYR A 259 -1.34 -6.22 10.63
N GLN A 260 -2.66 -6.26 10.40
CA GLN A 260 -3.49 -5.05 10.37
C GLN A 260 -3.64 -4.40 11.75
N VAL A 261 -3.47 -5.16 12.83
CA VAL A 261 -3.43 -4.60 14.19
C VAL A 261 -2.26 -3.63 14.31
N MET A 262 -1.07 -4.01 13.83
CA MET A 262 0.10 -3.13 13.85
C MET A 262 -0.10 -1.88 12.96
N ASN A 263 -0.64 -2.04 11.74
CA ASN A 263 -0.93 -0.92 10.86
C ASN A 263 -1.95 0.07 11.48
N SER A 264 -2.99 -0.46 12.13
CA SER A 264 -3.99 0.36 12.82
C SER A 264 -3.41 1.02 14.09
N SER A 265 -2.47 0.37 14.78
CA SER A 265 -1.81 0.96 15.96
C SER A 265 -0.92 2.14 15.60
N LEU A 266 -0.26 2.11 14.44
CA LEU A 266 0.45 3.27 13.90
C LEU A 266 -0.51 4.44 13.63
N ALA A 267 -1.70 4.15 13.06
CA ALA A 267 -2.73 5.16 12.87
C ALA A 267 -3.26 5.69 14.22
N LEU A 268 -3.54 4.83 15.20
CA LEU A 268 -3.95 5.21 16.55
C LEU A 268 -2.92 6.12 17.21
N LYS A 269 -1.63 5.76 17.16
CA LYS A 269 -0.56 6.57 17.72
C LYS A 269 -0.42 7.92 17.01
N THR A 270 -0.62 7.96 15.71
CA THR A 270 -0.61 9.21 14.93
C THR A 270 -1.72 10.15 15.39
N ILE A 271 -2.94 9.64 15.58
CA ILE A 271 -4.09 10.41 16.07
C ILE A 271 -3.83 10.95 17.47
N GLU A 272 -3.29 10.13 18.37
CA GLU A 272 -2.91 10.55 19.72
C GLU A 272 -1.88 11.68 19.69
N VAL A 273 -0.84 11.55 18.86
CA VAL A 273 0.23 12.58 18.74
C VAL A 273 -0.32 13.88 18.18
N LEU A 274 -1.31 13.83 17.30
CA LEU A 274 -1.94 15.01 16.70
C LEU A 274 -3.09 15.60 17.54
N LYS A 275 -3.40 15.09 18.74
CA LYS A 275 -4.58 15.47 19.56
C LYS A 275 -4.71 16.96 19.86
N ASP A 276 -3.61 17.68 19.89
CA ASP A 276 -3.60 19.12 20.15
C ASP A 276 -3.83 19.96 18.86
N GLN A 277 -3.67 19.35 17.68
CA GLN A 277 -3.88 19.95 16.38
C GLN A 277 -5.24 19.57 15.80
N VAL A 278 -5.72 18.37 16.07
CA VAL A 278 -6.97 17.82 15.53
C VAL A 278 -7.78 17.14 16.64
N LYS A 279 -9.08 17.44 16.70
CA LYS A 279 -9.99 16.85 17.69
C LYS A 279 -10.72 15.64 17.07
N ILE A 280 -10.27 14.46 17.41
CA ILE A 280 -10.90 13.21 16.97
C ILE A 280 -11.47 12.46 18.19
N PRO A 281 -12.80 12.41 18.35
CA PRO A 281 -13.41 11.65 19.44
C PRO A 281 -13.08 10.16 19.34
N VAL A 282 -12.89 9.48 20.47
CA VAL A 282 -12.58 8.04 20.51
C VAL A 282 -13.65 7.21 19.78
N GLU A 283 -14.90 7.64 19.80
CA GLU A 283 -15.97 6.96 19.07
C GLU A 283 -15.80 7.07 17.54
N ALA A 284 -15.34 8.21 17.03
CA ALA A 284 -14.97 8.35 15.63
C ALA A 284 -13.78 7.46 15.25
N VAL A 285 -12.80 7.30 16.15
CA VAL A 285 -11.68 6.37 15.97
C VAL A 285 -12.20 4.93 15.87
N ARG A 286 -13.04 4.49 16.83
CA ARG A 286 -13.63 3.14 16.81
C ARG A 286 -14.40 2.85 15.53
N LYS A 287 -15.26 3.78 15.13
CA LYS A 287 -16.08 3.66 13.93
C LYS A 287 -15.23 3.67 12.67
N GLY A 288 -14.26 4.59 12.57
CA GLY A 288 -13.34 4.66 11.43
C GLY A 288 -12.52 3.39 11.24
N LEU A 289 -11.99 2.81 12.33
CA LEU A 289 -11.27 1.53 12.23
C LEU A 289 -12.19 0.39 11.78
N LEU A 290 -13.42 0.31 12.30
CA LEU A 290 -14.40 -0.72 11.95
C LEU A 290 -14.87 -0.61 10.49
N GLU A 291 -15.01 0.60 9.97
CA GLU A 291 -15.50 0.84 8.62
C GLU A 291 -14.39 0.87 7.56
N THR A 292 -13.13 0.86 7.97
CA THR A 292 -11.99 0.86 7.04
C THR A 292 -12.08 -0.30 6.05
N ARG A 293 -11.88 0.01 4.77
CA ARG A 293 -11.74 -0.97 3.68
C ARG A 293 -10.43 -0.73 2.95
N TRP A 294 -9.71 -1.81 2.68
CA TRP A 294 -8.48 -1.72 1.91
C TRP A 294 -8.33 -2.93 1.00
N GLN A 295 -8.18 -2.65 -0.28
CA GLN A 295 -8.20 -3.68 -1.32
C GLN A 295 -6.89 -4.48 -1.37
N GLY A 296 -7.01 -5.78 -1.73
CA GLY A 296 -5.86 -6.66 -1.97
C GLY A 296 -5.04 -6.97 -0.71
N ARG A 297 -5.66 -6.97 0.47
CA ARG A 297 -5.02 -7.37 1.73
C ARG A 297 -5.89 -8.39 2.46
N MET A 298 -5.68 -9.67 2.17
CA MET A 298 -6.53 -10.77 2.61
C MET A 298 -8.02 -10.47 2.37
N GLU A 299 -8.29 -9.87 1.22
CA GLU A 299 -9.63 -9.40 0.83
C GLU A 299 -10.45 -10.55 0.27
N THR A 300 -11.63 -10.80 0.85
CA THR A 300 -12.61 -11.74 0.28
C THR A 300 -13.34 -11.04 -0.88
N VAL A 301 -13.10 -11.50 -2.11
CA VAL A 301 -13.68 -10.91 -3.33
C VAL A 301 -14.89 -11.70 -3.88
N LEU A 302 -14.97 -12.99 -3.57
CA LEU A 302 -16.09 -13.90 -3.85
C LEU A 302 -16.21 -14.90 -2.69
N PRO A 303 -17.32 -15.62 -2.52
CA PRO A 303 -17.44 -16.67 -1.52
C PRO A 303 -16.30 -17.70 -1.64
N GLY A 304 -15.47 -17.81 -0.59
CA GLY A 304 -14.31 -18.70 -0.55
C GLY A 304 -13.15 -18.30 -1.47
N VAL A 305 -13.10 -17.06 -1.95
CA VAL A 305 -11.98 -16.52 -2.74
C VAL A 305 -11.36 -15.31 -2.06
N ILE A 306 -10.10 -15.42 -1.71
CA ILE A 306 -9.32 -14.38 -1.04
C ILE A 306 -8.18 -13.95 -1.95
N VAL A 307 -8.01 -12.64 -2.12
CA VAL A 307 -6.87 -12.04 -2.83
C VAL A 307 -5.94 -11.34 -1.85
N ASP A 308 -4.63 -11.48 -2.05
CA ASP A 308 -3.62 -10.79 -1.27
C ASP A 308 -2.46 -10.32 -2.14
N GLY A 309 -2.06 -9.08 -1.95
CA GLY A 309 -0.96 -8.45 -2.69
C GLY A 309 0.43 -8.73 -2.13
N ALA A 310 0.62 -9.77 -1.32
CA ALA A 310 1.95 -10.21 -0.86
C ALA A 310 2.84 -10.52 -2.06
N HIS A 311 4.00 -9.87 -2.14
CA HIS A 311 4.91 -9.93 -3.29
C HIS A 311 6.40 -9.79 -2.92
N ASN A 312 6.70 -9.85 -1.64
CA ASN A 312 8.05 -9.91 -1.07
C ASN A 312 8.06 -10.89 0.11
N GLU A 313 9.23 -11.23 0.62
CA GLU A 313 9.41 -12.24 1.67
C GLU A 313 8.52 -11.96 2.89
N ASP A 314 8.65 -10.78 3.50
CA ASP A 314 7.85 -10.38 4.68
C ASP A 314 6.34 -10.40 4.39
N GLY A 315 5.91 -9.89 3.22
CA GLY A 315 4.51 -9.94 2.81
C GLY A 315 3.98 -11.38 2.71
N VAL A 316 4.77 -12.28 2.13
CA VAL A 316 4.41 -13.71 2.02
C VAL A 316 4.40 -14.40 3.37
N GLU A 317 5.33 -14.09 4.28
CA GLU A 317 5.27 -14.58 5.66
C GLU A 317 3.96 -14.19 6.34
N LYS A 318 3.54 -12.92 6.21
CA LYS A 318 2.28 -12.43 6.77
C LYS A 318 1.04 -13.04 6.12
N PHE A 319 1.08 -13.30 4.82
CA PHE A 319 0.06 -14.08 4.13
C PHE A 319 -0.04 -15.49 4.73
N VAL A 320 1.08 -16.19 4.84
CA VAL A 320 1.14 -17.56 5.36
C VAL A 320 0.67 -17.64 6.81
N GLU A 321 1.10 -16.71 7.69
CA GLU A 321 0.64 -16.61 9.08
C GLU A 321 -0.91 -16.60 9.17
N THR A 322 -1.57 -15.96 8.20
CA THR A 322 -3.04 -15.88 8.16
C THR A 322 -3.67 -17.09 7.46
N ALA A 323 -3.14 -17.46 6.28
CA ALA A 323 -3.74 -18.48 5.42
C ALA A 323 -3.66 -19.90 6.03
N VAL A 324 -2.62 -20.18 6.84
CA VAL A 324 -2.45 -21.48 7.50
C VAL A 324 -3.63 -21.88 8.38
N HIS A 325 -4.35 -20.91 8.91
CA HIS A 325 -5.51 -21.19 9.77
C HIS A 325 -6.70 -21.79 9.01
N PHE A 326 -6.78 -21.55 7.69
CA PHE A 326 -7.87 -22.08 6.86
C PHE A 326 -7.69 -23.54 6.49
N GLN A 327 -6.46 -24.07 6.45
CA GLN A 327 -6.21 -25.46 6.03
C GLN A 327 -6.80 -26.53 6.96
N LYS A 328 -7.18 -26.15 8.20
CA LYS A 328 -7.82 -27.07 9.14
C LYS A 328 -9.29 -27.35 8.76
N ASP A 329 -9.92 -26.38 8.11
CA ASP A 329 -11.36 -26.37 7.88
C ASP A 329 -11.72 -26.54 6.39
N TYR A 330 -10.76 -26.28 5.47
CA TYR A 330 -11.02 -26.23 4.03
C TYR A 330 -9.90 -26.89 3.23
N PRO A 331 -10.24 -27.58 2.12
CA PRO A 331 -9.27 -27.84 1.05
C PRO A 331 -8.85 -26.52 0.41
N LEU A 332 -7.53 -26.31 0.28
CA LEU A 332 -6.96 -25.06 -0.22
C LEU A 332 -6.51 -25.18 -1.65
N THR A 333 -6.84 -24.18 -2.46
CA THR A 333 -6.35 -23.97 -3.82
C THR A 333 -5.53 -22.69 -3.87
N LEU A 334 -4.41 -22.69 -4.57
CA LEU A 334 -3.55 -21.53 -4.80
C LEU A 334 -3.59 -21.11 -6.26
N LEU A 335 -3.82 -19.84 -6.53
CA LEU A 335 -3.49 -19.17 -7.79
C LEU A 335 -2.33 -18.21 -7.53
N PHE A 336 -1.19 -18.45 -8.16
CA PHE A 336 0.03 -17.70 -7.90
C PHE A 336 0.59 -17.06 -9.16
N SER A 337 1.17 -15.89 -9.02
CA SER A 337 1.98 -15.22 -10.02
C SER A 337 3.05 -14.36 -9.36
N ALA A 338 4.12 -14.07 -10.07
CA ALA A 338 5.18 -13.20 -9.59
C ALA A 338 5.75 -12.33 -10.71
N VAL A 339 6.51 -11.30 -10.34
CA VAL A 339 7.30 -10.46 -11.25
C VAL A 339 8.79 -10.72 -11.05
N ASP A 340 9.59 -10.49 -12.09
CA ASP A 340 11.00 -10.91 -12.20
C ASP A 340 11.96 -10.17 -11.27
N ASP A 341 11.56 -9.00 -10.74
CA ASP A 341 12.34 -8.21 -9.78
C ASP A 341 12.15 -8.66 -8.30
N LYS A 342 11.45 -9.78 -8.08
CA LYS A 342 11.18 -10.35 -6.75
C LYS A 342 11.82 -11.71 -6.58
N ASP A 343 12.15 -12.08 -5.34
CA ASP A 343 12.63 -13.43 -5.03
C ASP A 343 11.45 -14.40 -4.88
N TYR A 344 10.87 -14.75 -6.04
CA TYR A 344 9.72 -15.65 -6.07
C TYR A 344 10.07 -17.10 -5.68
N THR A 345 11.35 -17.48 -5.73
CA THR A 345 11.78 -18.83 -5.32
C THR A 345 11.64 -18.97 -3.79
N ASP A 346 12.09 -17.98 -3.03
CA ASP A 346 11.96 -17.98 -1.58
C ASP A 346 10.50 -17.77 -1.15
N MET A 347 9.74 -16.95 -1.89
CA MET A 347 8.28 -16.81 -1.67
C MET A 347 7.57 -18.17 -1.79
N ILE A 348 7.83 -18.93 -2.85
CA ILE A 348 7.24 -20.26 -3.08
C ILE A 348 7.67 -21.24 -1.98
N HIS A 349 8.95 -21.22 -1.59
CA HIS A 349 9.46 -22.04 -0.50
C HIS A 349 8.75 -21.76 0.82
N THR A 350 8.58 -20.49 1.18
CA THR A 350 7.89 -20.06 2.39
C THR A 350 6.42 -20.51 2.41
N ILE A 351 5.72 -20.38 1.28
CA ILE A 351 4.32 -20.80 1.16
C ILE A 351 4.19 -22.31 1.35
N LEU A 352 4.95 -23.11 0.59
CA LEU A 352 4.87 -24.57 0.63
C LEU A 352 5.42 -25.18 1.94
N GLY A 353 6.32 -24.47 2.61
CA GLY A 353 6.88 -24.91 3.89
C GLY A 353 5.86 -24.96 5.04
N LYS A 354 4.71 -24.27 4.90
CA LYS A 354 3.72 -24.16 5.99
C LYS A 354 2.29 -24.49 5.56
N ILE A 355 1.97 -24.41 4.26
CA ILE A 355 0.63 -24.63 3.75
C ILE A 355 0.63 -25.78 2.74
N SER A 356 -0.29 -26.73 2.93
CA SER A 356 -0.56 -27.80 1.98
C SER A 356 -1.74 -27.44 1.08
N PHE A 357 -1.52 -27.36 -0.22
CA PHE A 357 -2.57 -27.09 -1.19
C PHE A 357 -3.00 -28.38 -1.91
N HIS A 358 -4.30 -28.51 -2.16
CA HIS A 358 -4.84 -29.58 -2.99
C HIS A 358 -4.60 -29.31 -4.47
N HIS A 359 -4.66 -28.02 -4.85
CA HIS A 359 -4.40 -27.57 -6.22
C HIS A 359 -3.54 -26.33 -6.20
N VAL A 360 -2.56 -26.26 -7.09
CA VAL A 360 -1.74 -25.09 -7.34
C VAL A 360 -1.79 -24.78 -8.83
N ILE A 361 -2.33 -23.63 -9.17
CA ILE A 361 -2.31 -23.08 -10.52
C ILE A 361 -1.40 -21.86 -10.52
N VAL A 362 -0.51 -21.77 -11.48
CA VAL A 362 0.37 -20.61 -11.63
C VAL A 362 0.12 -19.94 -12.95
N THR A 363 0.15 -18.62 -12.94
CA THR A 363 -0.07 -17.81 -14.14
C THR A 363 0.99 -16.72 -14.25
N GLN A 364 1.02 -16.05 -15.39
CA GLN A 364 1.91 -14.90 -15.63
C GLN A 364 1.09 -13.62 -15.70
N VAL A 365 1.52 -12.58 -14.97
CA VAL A 365 0.91 -11.27 -15.07
C VAL A 365 1.63 -10.40 -16.08
N GLY A 366 0.88 -9.47 -16.68
CA GLY A 366 1.30 -8.69 -17.82
C GLY A 366 2.55 -7.81 -17.64
N GLY A 367 3.01 -7.28 -18.76
CA GLY A 367 4.12 -6.35 -18.87
C GLY A 367 5.49 -6.98 -19.05
N TYR A 368 6.50 -6.13 -19.08
CA TYR A 368 7.89 -6.50 -19.37
C TYR A 368 8.60 -7.24 -18.22
N ARG A 369 8.01 -7.23 -17.00
CA ARG A 369 8.52 -7.92 -15.80
C ARG A 369 7.87 -9.27 -15.54
N LYS A 370 7.18 -9.85 -16.50
CA LYS A 370 6.49 -11.14 -16.34
C LYS A 370 7.47 -12.28 -16.13
N VAL A 371 7.15 -13.18 -15.21
CA VAL A 371 7.78 -14.50 -15.09
C VAL A 371 6.89 -15.50 -15.81
N PRO A 372 7.43 -16.31 -16.76
CA PRO A 372 6.63 -17.32 -17.45
C PRO A 372 5.96 -18.30 -16.48
N ALA A 373 4.68 -18.62 -16.72
CA ALA A 373 3.91 -19.51 -15.86
C ALA A 373 4.59 -20.89 -15.69
N GLU A 374 5.13 -21.47 -16.76
CA GLU A 374 5.84 -22.75 -16.69
C GLU A 374 7.06 -22.72 -15.77
N LYS A 375 7.84 -21.62 -15.80
CA LYS A 375 9.00 -21.46 -14.91
C LYS A 375 8.59 -21.44 -13.43
N LEU A 376 7.47 -20.79 -13.10
CA LEU A 376 6.92 -20.81 -11.74
C LEU A 376 6.43 -22.20 -11.36
N ALA A 377 5.74 -22.90 -12.29
CA ALA A 377 5.24 -24.26 -12.06
C ALA A 377 6.39 -25.26 -11.81
N GLU A 378 7.48 -25.15 -12.55
CA GLU A 378 8.70 -25.97 -12.32
C GLU A 378 9.22 -25.80 -10.90
N ILE A 379 9.34 -24.57 -10.39
CA ILE A 379 9.79 -24.30 -9.02
C ILE A 379 8.82 -24.90 -8.00
N PHE A 380 7.50 -24.77 -8.19
CA PHE A 380 6.52 -25.40 -7.31
C PHE A 380 6.67 -26.93 -7.28
N ARG A 381 6.89 -27.57 -8.44
CA ARG A 381 7.09 -29.03 -8.56
C ARG A 381 8.37 -29.47 -7.86
N GLU A 382 9.48 -28.75 -8.06
CA GLU A 382 10.77 -29.00 -7.39
C GLU A 382 10.70 -28.85 -5.88
N LYS A 383 9.86 -27.93 -5.39
CA LYS A 383 9.68 -27.66 -3.96
C LYS A 383 8.62 -28.52 -3.28
N GLY A 384 8.11 -29.56 -3.94
CA GLY A 384 7.24 -30.56 -3.34
C GLY A 384 5.77 -30.49 -3.71
N CYS A 385 5.40 -29.72 -4.74
CA CYS A 385 4.06 -29.69 -5.30
C CYS A 385 4.04 -30.23 -6.75
N PRO A 386 4.12 -31.56 -6.95
CA PRO A 386 4.29 -32.16 -8.29
C PRO A 386 3.08 -31.92 -9.21
N THR A 387 1.95 -31.53 -8.67
CA THR A 387 0.69 -31.28 -9.39
C THR A 387 0.50 -29.81 -9.80
N ALA A 388 1.51 -28.96 -9.60
CA ALA A 388 1.42 -27.56 -10.00
C ALA A 388 1.22 -27.42 -11.50
N GLU A 389 0.17 -26.71 -11.90
CA GLU A 389 -0.27 -26.50 -13.27
C GLU A 389 0.05 -25.09 -13.74
N ALA A 390 0.70 -24.96 -14.90
CA ALA A 390 0.93 -23.68 -15.57
C ALA A 390 -0.26 -23.31 -16.47
N CYS A 391 -0.69 -22.05 -16.42
CA CYS A 391 -1.67 -21.49 -17.32
C CYS A 391 -1.30 -20.05 -17.63
N GLU A 392 -0.95 -19.73 -18.87
CA GLU A 392 -0.44 -18.40 -19.23
C GLU A 392 -1.49 -17.30 -19.17
N ASP A 393 -2.72 -17.62 -19.57
CA ASP A 393 -3.83 -16.69 -19.56
C ASP A 393 -4.44 -16.59 -18.15
N VAL A 394 -4.54 -15.38 -17.62
CA VAL A 394 -5.00 -15.14 -16.24
C VAL A 394 -6.49 -15.46 -16.08
N GLU A 395 -7.33 -15.19 -17.08
CA GLU A 395 -8.76 -15.49 -17.03
C GLU A 395 -8.98 -17.01 -17.01
N GLU A 396 -8.28 -17.76 -17.88
CA GLU A 396 -8.33 -19.21 -17.90
C GLU A 396 -7.80 -19.80 -16.59
N ALA A 397 -6.66 -19.29 -16.08
CA ALA A 397 -6.08 -19.72 -14.81
C ALA A 397 -7.05 -19.50 -13.64
N PHE A 398 -7.72 -18.34 -13.61
CA PHE A 398 -8.70 -18.04 -12.56
C PHE A 398 -9.93 -18.93 -12.65
N LYS A 399 -10.46 -19.20 -13.85
CA LYS A 399 -11.58 -20.15 -14.05
C LYS A 399 -11.20 -21.57 -13.61
N LYS A 400 -9.99 -22.05 -13.95
CA LYS A 400 -9.47 -23.34 -13.48
C LYS A 400 -9.36 -23.38 -11.96
N ALA A 401 -8.82 -22.32 -11.35
CA ALA A 401 -8.67 -22.22 -9.90
C ALA A 401 -10.02 -22.20 -9.17
N LEU A 402 -11.04 -21.52 -9.72
CA LEU A 402 -12.42 -21.55 -9.20
C LEU A 402 -13.02 -22.95 -9.28
N ALA A 403 -12.84 -23.64 -10.41
CA ALA A 403 -13.33 -25.00 -10.57
C ALA A 403 -12.61 -25.98 -9.61
N ALA A 404 -11.29 -25.85 -9.45
CA ALA A 404 -10.49 -26.68 -8.55
C ALA A 404 -10.83 -26.43 -7.06
N LYS A 405 -11.17 -25.21 -6.69
CA LYS A 405 -11.65 -24.86 -5.35
C LYS A 405 -12.92 -25.63 -4.97
N GLY A 406 -13.81 -25.86 -5.93
CA GLY A 406 -15.13 -26.44 -5.64
C GLY A 406 -16.02 -25.55 -4.76
N GLU A 407 -17.10 -26.14 -4.21
CA GLU A 407 -18.05 -25.40 -3.37
C GLU A 407 -17.51 -25.17 -1.95
N ASP A 408 -16.87 -26.16 -1.35
CA ASP A 408 -16.45 -26.19 0.05
C ASP A 408 -14.97 -25.76 0.26
N GLY A 409 -14.22 -25.45 -0.79
CA GLY A 409 -12.83 -25.08 -0.70
C GLY A 409 -12.59 -23.58 -0.59
N MET A 410 -11.32 -23.23 -0.34
CA MET A 410 -10.83 -21.85 -0.35
C MET A 410 -9.81 -21.66 -1.46
N LEU A 411 -9.91 -20.57 -2.20
CA LEU A 411 -8.95 -20.14 -3.21
C LEU A 411 -8.21 -18.91 -2.70
N PHE A 412 -6.88 -18.98 -2.70
CA PHE A 412 -6.01 -17.82 -2.47
C PHE A 412 -5.35 -17.41 -3.78
N CYS A 413 -5.49 -16.13 -4.15
CA CYS A 413 -4.79 -15.51 -5.27
C CYS A 413 -3.72 -14.58 -4.72
N VAL A 414 -2.43 -14.90 -4.89
CA VAL A 414 -1.31 -14.21 -4.22
C VAL A 414 -0.05 -14.17 -5.08
N GLY A 415 0.91 -13.32 -4.68
CA GLY A 415 2.25 -13.23 -5.23
C GLY A 415 2.50 -11.96 -6.06
N SER A 416 1.44 -11.24 -6.45
CA SER A 416 1.57 -9.97 -7.17
C SER A 416 0.33 -9.09 -7.03
N LEU A 417 0.54 -7.78 -6.84
CA LEU A 417 -0.54 -6.78 -6.92
C LEU A 417 -1.16 -6.72 -8.33
N TYR A 418 -0.39 -7.03 -9.37
CA TYR A 418 -0.92 -7.10 -10.74
C TYR A 418 -1.93 -8.26 -10.88
N LEU A 419 -1.63 -9.43 -10.30
CA LEU A 419 -2.58 -10.55 -10.27
C LEU A 419 -3.87 -10.15 -9.56
N VAL A 420 -3.78 -9.50 -8.41
CA VAL A 420 -4.95 -9.01 -7.67
C VAL A 420 -5.79 -8.06 -8.55
N GLY A 421 -5.15 -7.14 -9.25
CA GLY A 421 -5.83 -6.21 -10.15
C GLY A 421 -6.55 -6.91 -11.30
N GLU A 422 -5.89 -7.87 -11.97
CA GLU A 422 -6.50 -8.65 -13.05
C GLU A 422 -7.68 -9.49 -12.56
N ILE A 423 -7.55 -10.19 -11.42
CA ILE A 423 -8.65 -10.94 -10.82
C ILE A 423 -9.86 -10.04 -10.50
N LYS A 424 -9.63 -8.88 -9.90
CA LYS A 424 -10.70 -7.93 -9.60
C LYS A 424 -11.37 -7.41 -10.87
N THR A 425 -10.60 -7.16 -11.92
CA THR A 425 -11.13 -6.76 -13.24
C THR A 425 -12.02 -7.85 -13.82
N LEU A 426 -11.58 -9.12 -13.80
CA LEU A 426 -12.36 -10.26 -14.27
C LEU A 426 -13.68 -10.43 -13.50
N ILE A 427 -13.65 -10.25 -12.17
CA ILE A 427 -14.86 -10.30 -11.33
C ILE A 427 -15.83 -9.18 -11.68
N LEU A 428 -15.34 -7.96 -11.96
CA LEU A 428 -16.18 -6.85 -12.42
C LEU A 428 -16.82 -7.13 -13.78
N GLN A 429 -16.14 -7.86 -14.65
CA GLN A 429 -16.65 -8.33 -15.94
C GLN A 429 -17.59 -9.54 -15.84
N GLY A 430 -17.80 -10.10 -14.64
CA GLY A 430 -18.76 -11.16 -14.34
C GLY A 430 -18.17 -12.56 -14.23
N VAL A 431 -16.85 -12.73 -14.28
CA VAL A 431 -16.22 -14.04 -14.06
C VAL A 431 -16.40 -14.49 -12.60
N GLY A 432 -16.90 -15.70 -12.38
CA GLY A 432 -17.12 -16.27 -11.05
C GLY A 432 -18.44 -15.86 -10.36
N LYS A 433 -19.33 -15.16 -11.06
CA LYS A 433 -20.68 -14.80 -10.57
C LYS A 433 -21.73 -15.79 -11.00
#